data_7f36fd9fff6a5309c8d6646402fafd3b
#
_entry.id   7f36fd9fff6a5309c8d6646402fafd3b
#
_cell.length_a   1.000
_cell.length_b   1.000
_cell.length_c   1.000
_cell.angle_alpha   90.00
_cell.angle_beta   90.00
_cell.angle_gamma   90.00
#
_symmetry.space_group_name_H-M   'P 1'
#
loop_
_entity.id
_entity.type
_entity.pdbx_description
1 polymer ?
#
loop_
_entity_poly.entity_id
_entity_poly.type
_entity_poly.pdbx_seq_one_letter_code
_entity_poly.pdbx_strand_id
1 'polypeptide(L)'
;MTLVVTADDLGLSPGVTKGILESHRRGVVRSTSLIVTADSSAEAAAQARMEPDLEVGLHIDLVGGWPVSDPAAVRSLVDSDGRFLGLAELTKRLFSGRVRAGELAAEIRAQATLARSWGILPLAWDSHRHVHLMPPVARVVGRVAREEGVRWIRRARAPRTWSGPKQSALRAATFVSALAFRGIPGNRWYVDITSERPRLDAAGVALLAAFGGLGEIGAHPGYVDERLRAADTLVDERMTDLEVLTDPLLRTAFGTEAVRWRVP
;
A
#
# COMPACT_ATOMS: atom_id res chain seq x y z
N MET A 1 13.49 5.42 -17.84
CA MET A 1 13.30 5.54 -16.37
C MET A 1 12.16 4.64 -15.98
N THR A 2 12.24 3.94 -14.87
CA THR A 2 11.16 3.06 -14.44
C THR A 2 10.49 3.69 -13.20
N LEU A 3 9.26 4.15 -13.37
CA LEU A 3 8.47 4.77 -12.31
C LEU A 3 7.16 4.01 -12.16
N VAL A 4 6.84 3.62 -10.94
CA VAL A 4 5.56 3.02 -10.57
C VAL A 4 4.69 4.07 -9.91
N VAL A 5 3.45 4.22 -10.35
CA VAL A 5 2.44 5.04 -9.67
C VAL A 5 1.40 4.09 -9.09
N THR A 6 1.40 3.99 -7.77
CA THR A 6 0.51 3.09 -7.02
C THR A 6 -0.57 3.88 -6.31
N ALA A 7 -1.82 3.52 -6.56
CA ALA A 7 -2.95 3.98 -5.78
C ALA A 7 -3.24 2.96 -4.65
N ASP A 8 -3.10 3.40 -3.41
CA ASP A 8 -3.27 2.55 -2.23
C ASP A 8 -4.74 2.45 -1.79
N ASP A 9 -5.04 1.45 -0.97
CA ASP A 9 -6.33 1.23 -0.30
C ASP A 9 -7.48 0.80 -1.24
N LEU A 10 -7.23 0.14 -2.38
CA LEU A 10 -8.30 -0.43 -3.19
C LEU A 10 -9.20 -1.33 -2.31
N GLY A 11 -10.50 -1.12 -2.36
CA GLY A 11 -11.45 -1.90 -1.56
C GLY A 11 -11.79 -1.34 -0.18
N LEU A 12 -11.08 -0.29 0.29
CA LEU A 12 -11.38 0.32 1.60
C LEU A 12 -12.81 0.87 1.66
N SER A 13 -13.27 1.50 0.58
CA SER A 13 -14.67 1.90 0.39
C SER A 13 -15.03 1.93 -1.10
N PRO A 14 -16.34 1.97 -1.44
CA PRO A 14 -16.78 2.14 -2.82
C PRO A 14 -16.24 3.44 -3.46
N GLY A 15 -16.23 4.54 -2.70
CA GLY A 15 -15.71 5.83 -3.16
C GLY A 15 -14.21 5.78 -3.46
N VAL A 16 -13.41 5.11 -2.61
CA VAL A 16 -11.97 4.90 -2.85
C VAL A 16 -11.76 4.05 -4.10
N THR A 17 -12.47 2.95 -4.21
CA THR A 17 -12.41 2.07 -5.40
C THR A 17 -12.71 2.85 -6.68
N LYS A 18 -13.77 3.65 -6.69
CA LYS A 18 -14.15 4.49 -7.83
C LYS A 18 -13.04 5.47 -8.20
N GLY A 19 -12.45 6.18 -7.23
CA GLY A 19 -11.37 7.14 -7.47
C GLY A 19 -10.10 6.48 -8.02
N ILE A 20 -9.74 5.30 -7.50
CA ILE A 20 -8.60 4.52 -8.00
C ILE A 20 -8.79 4.11 -9.46
N LEU A 21 -9.95 3.55 -9.79
CA LEU A 21 -10.26 3.12 -11.16
C LEU A 21 -10.33 4.32 -12.13
N GLU A 22 -10.83 5.46 -11.68
CA GLU A 22 -10.79 6.70 -12.47
C GLU A 22 -9.37 7.19 -12.70
N SER A 23 -8.51 7.18 -11.66
CA SER A 23 -7.10 7.54 -11.78
C SER A 23 -6.33 6.60 -12.72
N HIS A 24 -6.78 5.36 -12.84
CA HIS A 24 -6.25 4.40 -13.82
C HIS A 24 -6.73 4.74 -15.24
N ARG A 25 -8.03 4.87 -15.45
CA ARG A 25 -8.65 5.05 -16.79
C ARG A 25 -8.30 6.39 -17.41
N ARG A 26 -8.30 7.46 -16.62
CA ARG A 26 -8.11 8.85 -17.07
C ARG A 26 -6.74 9.42 -16.78
N GLY A 27 -6.01 8.80 -15.84
CA GLY A 27 -4.76 9.32 -15.31
C GLY A 27 -3.56 8.41 -15.54
N VAL A 28 -2.63 8.47 -14.58
CA VAL A 28 -1.30 7.86 -14.67
C VAL A 28 -1.15 6.60 -13.82
N VAL A 29 -2.17 6.21 -13.06
CA VAL A 29 -2.13 5.01 -12.22
C VAL A 29 -2.10 3.75 -13.07
N ARG A 30 -1.14 2.87 -12.80
CA ARG A 30 -1.02 1.55 -13.43
C ARG A 30 -0.88 0.43 -12.42
N SER A 31 -0.81 0.79 -11.15
CA SER A 31 -0.68 -0.13 -10.03
C SER A 31 -1.60 0.27 -8.90
N THR A 32 -2.13 -0.70 -8.19
CA THR A 32 -2.92 -0.49 -6.98
C THR A 32 -2.66 -1.61 -6.00
N SER A 33 -2.92 -1.36 -4.71
CA SER A 33 -2.84 -2.39 -3.68
C SER A 33 -4.19 -2.58 -2.99
N LEU A 34 -4.64 -3.84 -2.96
CA LEU A 34 -5.96 -4.27 -2.47
C LEU A 34 -5.91 -4.54 -0.97
N ILE A 35 -6.73 -3.83 -0.20
CA ILE A 35 -7.14 -4.24 1.15
C ILE A 35 -8.18 -5.35 0.99
N VAL A 36 -8.03 -6.45 1.73
CA VAL A 36 -8.98 -7.58 1.67
C VAL A 36 -9.88 -7.68 2.90
N THR A 37 -9.64 -6.83 3.88
CA THR A 37 -10.29 -6.85 5.21
C THR A 37 -11.52 -5.94 5.32
N ALA A 38 -11.81 -5.16 4.28
CA ALA A 38 -12.96 -4.25 4.25
C ALA A 38 -14.18 -4.89 3.53
N ASP A 39 -15.39 -4.46 3.89
CA ASP A 39 -16.64 -4.98 3.33
C ASP A 39 -16.77 -4.82 1.81
N SER A 40 -16.14 -3.81 1.23
CA SER A 40 -16.18 -3.52 -0.21
C SER A 40 -15.05 -4.20 -1.01
N SER A 41 -14.17 -4.96 -0.35
CA SER A 41 -12.96 -5.52 -0.97
C SER A 41 -13.25 -6.52 -2.09
N ALA A 42 -14.21 -7.41 -1.91
CA ALA A 42 -14.56 -8.42 -2.91
C ALA A 42 -15.12 -7.78 -4.21
N GLU A 43 -15.97 -6.75 -4.05
CA GLU A 43 -16.50 -6.00 -5.19
C GLU A 43 -15.38 -5.21 -5.89
N ALA A 44 -14.50 -4.58 -5.13
CA ALA A 44 -13.34 -3.86 -5.67
C ALA A 44 -12.40 -4.78 -6.46
N ALA A 45 -12.14 -5.99 -5.95
CA ALA A 45 -11.36 -7.00 -6.66
C ALA A 45 -12.02 -7.40 -7.99
N ALA A 46 -13.35 -7.60 -7.99
CA ALA A 46 -14.09 -7.92 -9.20
C ALA A 46 -14.01 -6.78 -10.24
N GLN A 47 -14.15 -5.52 -9.81
CA GLN A 47 -14.02 -4.35 -10.69
C GLN A 47 -12.60 -4.20 -11.23
N ALA A 48 -11.57 -4.36 -10.39
CA ALA A 48 -10.17 -4.23 -10.81
C ALA A 48 -9.75 -5.30 -11.84
N ARG A 49 -10.33 -6.50 -11.78
CA ARG A 49 -10.10 -7.56 -12.77
C ARG A 49 -10.61 -7.21 -14.17
N MET A 50 -11.53 -6.26 -14.29
CA MET A 50 -12.01 -5.76 -15.59
C MET A 50 -11.04 -4.76 -16.22
N GLU A 51 -9.98 -4.37 -15.52
CA GLU A 51 -8.95 -3.43 -15.97
C GLU A 51 -7.65 -4.21 -16.30
N PRO A 52 -7.46 -4.68 -17.53
CA PRO A 52 -6.35 -5.58 -17.86
C PRO A 52 -4.98 -4.93 -17.74
N ASP A 53 -4.93 -3.60 -17.75
CA ASP A 53 -3.70 -2.82 -17.64
C ASP A 53 -3.43 -2.29 -16.21
N LEU A 54 -4.29 -2.63 -15.25
CA LEU A 54 -4.11 -2.31 -13.83
C LEU A 54 -3.51 -3.51 -13.09
N GLU A 55 -2.31 -3.35 -12.57
CA GLU A 55 -1.71 -4.37 -11.71
C GLU A 55 -2.21 -4.22 -10.27
N VAL A 56 -2.63 -5.34 -9.67
CA VAL A 56 -3.19 -5.36 -8.33
C VAL A 56 -2.28 -6.13 -7.38
N GLY A 57 -1.70 -5.43 -6.41
CA GLY A 57 -0.93 -5.99 -5.30
C GLY A 57 -1.80 -6.26 -4.07
N LEU A 58 -1.17 -6.77 -2.99
CA LEU A 58 -1.79 -6.90 -1.67
C LEU A 58 -1.39 -5.72 -0.77
N HIS A 59 -2.37 -5.01 -0.27
CA HIS A 59 -2.22 -4.02 0.79
C HIS A 59 -2.48 -4.68 2.12
N ILE A 60 -1.42 -5.23 2.76
CA ILE A 60 -1.54 -5.93 4.03
C ILE A 60 -2.14 -4.99 5.07
N ASP A 61 -3.26 -5.37 5.64
CA ASP A 61 -3.90 -4.62 6.71
C ASP A 61 -3.78 -5.36 8.04
N LEU A 62 -3.29 -4.67 9.05
CA LEU A 62 -3.13 -5.16 10.42
C LEU A 62 -3.63 -4.13 11.45
N VAL A 63 -4.39 -3.12 10.98
CA VAL A 63 -4.74 -1.96 11.82
C VAL A 63 -6.20 -1.54 11.63
N GLY A 64 -6.99 -1.61 12.67
CA GLY A 64 -8.31 -0.97 12.76
C GLY A 64 -9.49 -1.71 12.14
N GLY A 65 -9.27 -2.63 11.18
CA GLY A 65 -10.31 -3.46 10.57
C GLY A 65 -10.55 -4.78 11.31
N TRP A 66 -11.11 -5.76 10.58
CA TRP A 66 -11.28 -7.13 11.07
C TRP A 66 -10.25 -8.05 10.42
N PRO A 67 -9.66 -9.02 11.15
CA PRO A 67 -8.80 -10.02 10.53
C PRO A 67 -9.58 -10.93 9.58
N VAL A 68 -8.89 -11.46 8.57
CA VAL A 68 -9.40 -12.54 7.73
C VAL A 68 -9.41 -13.85 8.49
N SER A 69 -8.42 -14.07 9.35
CA SER A 69 -8.34 -15.22 10.25
C SER A 69 -9.39 -15.12 11.36
N ASP A 70 -9.76 -16.27 11.94
CA ASP A 70 -10.53 -16.28 13.19
C ASP A 70 -9.80 -15.44 14.25
N PRO A 71 -10.45 -14.43 14.86
CA PRO A 71 -9.85 -13.62 15.94
C PRO A 71 -9.26 -14.46 17.07
N ALA A 72 -9.85 -15.63 17.38
CA ALA A 72 -9.32 -16.55 18.38
C ALA A 72 -7.97 -17.17 17.99
N ALA A 73 -7.65 -17.23 16.70
CA ALA A 73 -6.38 -17.75 16.18
C ALA A 73 -5.29 -16.66 16.09
N VAL A 74 -5.65 -15.37 16.17
CA VAL A 74 -4.74 -14.22 16.02
C VAL A 74 -4.82 -13.23 17.19
N ARG A 75 -5.01 -13.74 18.40
CA ARG A 75 -5.27 -12.97 19.63
C ARG A 75 -4.26 -11.87 19.92
N SER A 76 -3.01 -12.04 19.51
CA SER A 76 -1.98 -11.03 19.74
C SER A 76 -2.13 -9.81 18.85
N LEU A 77 -2.94 -9.90 17.77
CA LEU A 77 -3.17 -8.84 16.79
C LEU A 77 -4.48 -8.07 17.02
N VAL A 78 -5.37 -8.59 17.86
CA VAL A 78 -6.72 -8.07 18.02
C VAL A 78 -6.99 -7.60 19.46
N ASP A 79 -8.03 -6.79 19.61
CA ASP A 79 -8.59 -6.36 20.89
C ASP A 79 -9.61 -7.37 21.43
N SER A 80 -10.32 -6.99 22.50
CA SER A 80 -11.36 -7.82 23.15
C SER A 80 -12.55 -8.10 22.24
N ASP A 81 -12.82 -7.23 21.28
CA ASP A 81 -13.96 -7.34 20.37
C ASP A 81 -13.57 -8.14 19.10
N GLY A 82 -12.31 -8.55 18.98
CA GLY A 82 -11.78 -9.31 17.84
C GLY A 82 -11.36 -8.44 16.65
N ARG A 83 -11.30 -7.11 16.80
CA ARG A 83 -10.84 -6.17 15.78
C ARG A 83 -9.33 -6.00 15.85
N PHE A 84 -8.69 -5.71 14.74
CA PHE A 84 -7.29 -5.32 14.76
C PHE A 84 -7.05 -4.14 15.70
N LEU A 85 -5.91 -4.19 16.36
CA LEU A 85 -5.44 -3.11 17.23
C LEU A 85 -5.25 -1.82 16.43
N GLY A 86 -5.45 -0.67 17.09
CA GLY A 86 -4.99 0.60 16.54
C GLY A 86 -3.46 0.64 16.43
N LEU A 87 -2.93 1.47 15.52
CA LEU A 87 -1.50 1.54 15.19
C LEU A 87 -0.59 1.71 16.44
N ALA A 88 -1.00 2.55 17.39
CA ALA A 88 -0.21 2.80 18.60
C ALA A 88 -0.10 1.54 19.49
N GLU A 89 -1.20 0.84 19.74
CA GLU A 89 -1.19 -0.39 20.55
C GLU A 89 -0.50 -1.55 19.82
N LEU A 90 -0.71 -1.69 18.52
CA LEU A 90 0.03 -2.66 17.70
C LEU A 90 1.54 -2.41 17.82
N THR A 91 1.98 -1.15 17.65
CA THR A 91 3.40 -0.78 17.77
C THR A 91 3.94 -1.15 19.14
N LYS A 92 3.23 -0.80 20.21
CA LYS A 92 3.62 -1.12 21.59
C LYS A 92 3.74 -2.63 21.79
N ARG A 93 2.78 -3.44 21.32
CA ARG A 93 2.84 -4.91 21.44
C ARG A 93 3.96 -5.52 20.61
N LEU A 94 4.23 -5.00 19.42
CA LEU A 94 5.35 -5.45 18.56
C LEU A 94 6.70 -5.27 19.28
N PHE A 95 6.96 -4.07 19.79
CA PHE A 95 8.26 -3.77 20.43
C PHE A 95 8.40 -4.35 21.85
N SER A 96 7.29 -4.70 22.52
CA SER A 96 7.31 -5.44 23.79
C SER A 96 7.30 -6.97 23.61
N GLY A 97 7.38 -7.49 22.39
CA GLY A 97 7.39 -8.92 22.12
C GLY A 97 6.06 -9.64 22.36
N ARG A 98 4.96 -8.92 22.48
CA ARG A 98 3.62 -9.48 22.74
C ARG A 98 2.91 -9.97 21.48
N VAL A 99 3.35 -9.56 20.29
CA VAL A 99 2.82 -10.07 19.01
C VAL A 99 3.51 -11.40 18.69
N ARG A 100 2.72 -12.43 18.44
CA ARG A 100 3.22 -13.76 18.09
C ARG A 100 3.46 -13.84 16.58
N ALA A 101 4.70 -14.11 16.19
CA ALA A 101 5.10 -14.20 14.79
C ALA A 101 4.33 -15.26 13.98
N GLY A 102 3.87 -16.34 14.63
CA GLY A 102 3.02 -17.35 14.00
C GLY A 102 1.65 -16.84 13.65
N GLU A 103 1.00 -16.08 14.56
CA GLU A 103 -0.31 -15.47 14.35
C GLU A 103 -0.25 -14.41 13.25
N LEU A 104 0.79 -13.56 13.27
CA LEU A 104 1.04 -12.57 12.22
C LEU A 104 1.23 -13.23 10.85
N ALA A 105 1.98 -14.34 10.79
CA ALA A 105 2.17 -15.07 9.54
C ALA A 105 0.89 -15.73 9.03
N ALA A 106 0.07 -16.28 9.94
CA ALA A 106 -1.21 -16.88 9.61
C ALA A 106 -2.15 -15.84 8.98
N GLU A 107 -2.25 -14.67 9.59
CA GLU A 107 -3.09 -13.58 9.08
C GLU A 107 -2.63 -13.09 7.70
N ILE A 108 -1.33 -12.83 7.51
CA ILE A 108 -0.82 -12.38 6.20
C ILE A 108 -1.09 -13.42 5.10
N ARG A 109 -0.94 -14.72 5.40
CA ARG A 109 -1.30 -15.78 4.45
C ARG A 109 -2.80 -15.83 4.18
N ALA A 110 -3.63 -15.64 5.21
CA ALA A 110 -5.08 -15.59 5.05
C ALA A 110 -5.49 -14.47 4.10
N GLN A 111 -4.92 -13.27 4.28
CA GLN A 111 -5.16 -12.13 3.39
C GLN A 111 -4.71 -12.42 1.95
N ALA A 112 -3.52 -12.97 1.74
CA ALA A 112 -3.04 -13.34 0.41
C ALA A 112 -3.92 -14.44 -0.23
N THR A 113 -4.37 -15.41 0.53
CA THR A 113 -5.26 -16.49 0.07
C THR A 113 -6.63 -15.94 -0.32
N LEU A 114 -7.18 -15.01 0.48
CA LEU A 114 -8.46 -14.37 0.19
C LEU A 114 -8.39 -13.56 -1.11
N ALA A 115 -7.32 -12.78 -1.32
CA ALA A 115 -7.11 -12.07 -2.58
C ALA A 115 -7.09 -13.03 -3.78
N ARG A 116 -6.42 -14.18 -3.67
CA ARG A 116 -6.38 -15.20 -4.72
C ARG A 116 -7.75 -15.82 -4.98
N SER A 117 -8.54 -16.04 -3.94
CA SER A 117 -9.91 -16.59 -4.09
C SER A 117 -10.82 -15.67 -4.91
N TRP A 118 -10.51 -14.36 -4.94
CA TRP A 118 -11.18 -13.37 -5.80
C TRP A 118 -10.51 -13.22 -7.17
N GLY A 119 -9.53 -14.08 -7.51
CA GLY A 119 -8.84 -14.06 -8.79
C GLY A 119 -7.77 -12.99 -8.94
N ILE A 120 -7.32 -12.40 -7.85
CA ILE A 120 -6.17 -11.49 -7.81
C ILE A 120 -4.91 -12.32 -7.50
N LEU A 121 -3.87 -12.20 -8.34
CA LEU A 121 -2.56 -12.77 -8.07
C LEU A 121 -1.63 -11.69 -7.52
N PRO A 122 -1.55 -11.53 -6.18
CA PRO A 122 -0.86 -10.40 -5.59
C PRO A 122 0.65 -10.64 -5.51
N LEU A 123 1.36 -10.38 -6.60
CA LEU A 123 2.82 -10.54 -6.68
C LEU A 123 3.60 -9.36 -6.09
N ALA A 124 2.92 -8.24 -5.82
CA ALA A 124 3.46 -7.06 -5.18
C ALA A 124 2.79 -6.82 -3.83
N TRP A 125 3.58 -6.56 -2.78
CA TRP A 125 3.07 -6.35 -1.44
C TRP A 125 3.55 -5.02 -0.85
N ASP A 126 2.64 -4.37 -0.17
CA ASP A 126 2.87 -3.25 0.71
C ASP A 126 1.95 -3.35 1.94
N SER A 127 1.61 -2.28 2.63
CA SER A 127 0.67 -2.35 3.74
C SER A 127 0.08 -1.01 4.12
N HIS A 128 -1.12 -1.05 4.63
CA HIS A 128 -1.78 0.07 5.28
C HIS A 128 -0.90 0.63 6.41
N ARG A 129 -0.74 1.95 6.46
CA ARG A 129 0.13 2.66 7.44
C ARG A 129 1.60 2.19 7.42
N HIS A 130 2.09 1.57 6.32
CA HIS A 130 3.46 1.07 6.18
C HIS A 130 3.92 0.11 7.30
N VAL A 131 3.00 -0.62 7.94
CA VAL A 131 3.32 -1.54 9.05
C VAL A 131 4.29 -2.65 8.64
N HIS A 132 4.35 -3.04 7.35
CA HIS A 132 5.30 -4.01 6.84
C HIS A 132 6.77 -3.60 7.00
N LEU A 133 7.06 -2.31 7.23
CA LEU A 133 8.42 -1.81 7.46
C LEU A 133 8.84 -1.88 8.93
N MET A 134 7.92 -2.12 9.86
CA MET A 134 8.27 -2.31 11.26
C MET A 134 9.11 -3.58 11.43
N PRO A 135 10.30 -3.54 12.07
CA PRO A 135 11.23 -4.67 12.06
C PRO A 135 10.67 -6.03 12.44
N PRO A 136 9.81 -6.17 13.48
CA PRO A 136 9.19 -7.45 13.80
C PRO A 136 8.24 -7.94 12.70
N VAL A 137 7.45 -7.03 12.10
CA VAL A 137 6.53 -7.34 10.99
C VAL A 137 7.31 -7.66 9.72
N ALA A 138 8.34 -6.87 9.39
CA ALA A 138 9.16 -7.04 8.20
C ALA A 138 9.79 -8.44 8.11
N ARG A 139 10.25 -8.99 9.23
CA ARG A 139 10.80 -10.36 9.29
C ARG A 139 9.77 -11.39 8.87
N VAL A 140 8.54 -11.26 9.35
CA VAL A 140 7.44 -12.17 9.03
C VAL A 140 6.99 -11.99 7.60
N VAL A 141 6.75 -10.75 7.17
CA VAL A 141 6.38 -10.41 5.78
C VAL A 141 7.40 -10.94 4.80
N GLY A 142 8.70 -10.69 5.02
CA GLY A 142 9.75 -11.15 4.11
C GLY A 142 9.87 -12.67 4.00
N ARG A 143 9.59 -13.41 5.10
CA ARG A 143 9.52 -14.87 5.08
C ARG A 143 8.30 -15.34 4.30
N VAL A 144 7.10 -14.88 4.67
CA VAL A 144 5.84 -15.28 4.01
C VAL A 144 5.85 -14.90 2.53
N ALA A 145 6.35 -13.71 2.20
CA ALA A 145 6.46 -13.26 0.82
C ALA A 145 7.30 -14.19 -0.06
N ARG A 146 8.42 -14.73 0.48
CA ARG A 146 9.23 -15.72 -0.27
C ARG A 146 8.50 -17.05 -0.45
N GLU A 147 7.80 -17.52 0.59
CA GLU A 147 6.99 -18.73 0.53
C GLU A 147 5.84 -18.61 -0.48
N GLU A 148 5.26 -17.41 -0.59
CA GLU A 148 4.14 -17.10 -1.48
C GLU A 148 4.56 -16.67 -2.90
N GLY A 149 5.86 -16.63 -3.20
CA GLY A 149 6.38 -16.26 -4.51
C GLY A 149 6.22 -14.78 -4.85
N VAL A 150 6.15 -13.91 -3.84
CA VAL A 150 6.04 -12.46 -4.02
C VAL A 150 7.29 -11.94 -4.70
N ARG A 151 7.10 -11.11 -5.70
CA ARG A 151 8.16 -10.60 -6.57
C ARG A 151 8.51 -9.14 -6.33
N TRP A 152 7.71 -8.44 -5.51
CA TRP A 152 7.92 -7.03 -5.17
C TRP A 152 7.45 -6.74 -3.76
N ILE A 153 8.26 -6.00 -3.00
CA ILE A 153 7.84 -5.39 -1.73
C ILE A 153 8.24 -3.92 -1.73
N ARG A 154 7.29 -3.04 -1.44
CA ARG A 154 7.52 -1.60 -1.30
C ARG A 154 8.58 -1.29 -0.25
N ARG A 155 9.41 -0.30 -0.55
CA ARG A 155 10.39 0.32 0.34
C ARG A 155 10.03 1.79 0.50
N ALA A 156 9.48 2.21 1.64
CA ALA A 156 9.11 3.62 1.85
C ALA A 156 10.35 4.50 2.12
N ARG A 157 11.27 4.53 1.18
CA ARG A 157 12.54 5.26 1.25
C ARG A 157 12.42 6.60 0.56
N ALA A 158 12.20 7.67 1.33
CA ALA A 158 12.18 9.02 0.78
C ALA A 158 13.48 9.37 0.04
N PRO A 159 13.42 10.18 -1.04
CA PRO A 159 14.61 10.71 -1.71
C PRO A 159 15.56 11.41 -0.73
N ARG A 160 16.87 11.38 -1.02
CA ARG A 160 17.88 11.96 -0.12
C ARG A 160 17.71 13.46 0.10
N THR A 161 17.14 14.15 -0.87
CA THR A 161 16.88 15.59 -0.84
C THR A 161 15.70 16.00 0.06
N TRP A 162 14.92 15.02 0.50
CA TRP A 162 13.72 15.25 1.33
C TRP A 162 14.04 15.03 2.79
N SER A 163 13.73 16.01 3.63
CA SER A 163 14.01 16.00 5.08
C SER A 163 12.73 16.21 5.88
N GLY A 164 12.67 15.58 7.04
CA GLY A 164 11.58 15.70 8.01
C GLY A 164 11.53 14.49 8.94
N PRO A 165 10.82 14.59 10.07
CA PRO A 165 10.75 13.49 11.03
C PRO A 165 10.13 12.21 10.45
N LYS A 166 9.05 12.32 9.66
CA LYS A 166 8.38 11.19 9.00
C LYS A 166 9.33 10.50 8.01
N GLN A 167 10.00 11.26 7.14
CA GLN A 167 10.95 10.73 6.16
C GLN A 167 12.15 10.05 6.82
N SER A 168 12.64 10.63 7.91
CA SER A 168 13.74 10.04 8.69
C SER A 168 13.32 8.72 9.34
N ALA A 169 12.12 8.66 9.92
CA ALA A 169 11.57 7.43 10.50
C ALA A 169 11.36 6.34 9.44
N LEU A 170 10.81 6.69 8.27
CA LEU A 170 10.61 5.75 7.16
C LEU A 170 11.94 5.24 6.60
N ARG A 171 12.97 6.10 6.49
CA ARG A 171 14.33 5.67 6.09
C ARG A 171 14.93 4.69 7.09
N ALA A 172 14.83 4.99 8.39
CA ALA A 172 15.32 4.11 9.43
C ALA A 172 14.59 2.75 9.41
N ALA A 173 13.27 2.75 9.33
CA ALA A 173 12.47 1.54 9.21
C ALA A 173 12.83 0.73 7.96
N THR A 174 12.97 1.39 6.80
CA THR A 174 13.40 0.73 5.55
C THR A 174 14.81 0.16 5.66
N PHE A 175 15.74 0.85 6.30
CA PHE A 175 17.10 0.35 6.49
C PHE A 175 17.12 -0.91 7.34
N VAL A 176 16.40 -0.92 8.46
CA VAL A 176 16.31 -2.08 9.35
C VAL A 176 15.57 -3.24 8.69
N SER A 177 14.52 -2.97 7.91
CA SER A 177 13.75 -4.00 7.19
C SER A 177 14.45 -4.53 5.93
N ALA A 178 15.48 -3.85 5.43
CA ALA A 178 16.17 -4.23 4.19
C ALA A 178 16.72 -5.67 4.21
N LEU A 179 17.20 -6.12 5.38
CA LEU A 179 17.71 -7.47 5.55
C LEU A 179 16.56 -8.50 5.46
N ALA A 180 15.39 -8.19 6.02
CA ALA A 180 14.21 -9.05 5.97
C ALA A 180 13.71 -9.28 4.54
N PHE A 181 13.87 -8.27 3.68
CA PHE A 181 13.41 -8.32 2.30
C PHE A 181 14.53 -8.65 1.28
N ARG A 182 15.70 -9.10 1.77
CA ARG A 182 16.80 -9.46 0.88
C ARG A 182 16.36 -10.53 -0.14
N GLY A 183 16.71 -10.29 -1.40
CA GLY A 183 16.35 -11.18 -2.51
C GLY A 183 14.97 -10.92 -3.12
N ILE A 184 14.14 -10.06 -2.52
CA ILE A 184 12.87 -9.65 -3.12
C ILE A 184 13.08 -8.23 -3.70
N PRO A 185 12.79 -7.99 -4.98
CA PRO A 185 12.87 -6.66 -5.59
C PRO A 185 12.00 -5.62 -4.88
N GLY A 186 12.29 -4.33 -5.10
CA GLY A 186 11.53 -3.20 -4.57
C GLY A 186 12.09 -1.88 -5.13
N ASN A 187 11.36 -0.80 -4.88
CA ASN A 187 11.73 0.53 -5.32
C ASN A 187 13.00 1.05 -4.60
N ARG A 188 13.74 1.92 -5.28
CA ARG A 188 14.92 2.60 -4.72
C ARG A 188 14.56 3.85 -3.93
N TRP A 189 13.46 4.51 -4.30
CA TRP A 189 12.90 5.64 -3.59
C TRP A 189 11.37 5.60 -3.65
N TYR A 190 10.74 6.24 -2.68
CA TYR A 190 9.29 6.31 -2.50
C TYR A 190 8.89 7.73 -2.11
N VAL A 191 7.82 8.20 -2.71
CA VAL A 191 7.17 9.46 -2.37
C VAL A 191 5.68 9.23 -2.26
N ASP A 192 5.11 9.68 -1.15
CA ASP A 192 3.67 9.69 -0.91
C ASP A 192 3.16 11.11 -1.18
N ILE A 193 2.44 11.30 -2.30
CA ILE A 193 1.98 12.63 -2.69
C ILE A 193 0.98 13.21 -1.70
N THR A 194 0.17 12.38 -1.05
CA THR A 194 -0.83 12.81 -0.07
C THR A 194 -0.19 13.53 1.11
N SER A 195 0.91 12.98 1.64
CA SER A 195 1.56 13.52 2.84
C SER A 195 2.58 14.61 2.55
N GLU A 196 2.95 14.84 1.30
CA GLU A 196 3.98 15.81 0.90
C GLU A 196 3.40 17.11 0.33
N ARG A 197 2.09 17.30 0.41
CA ARG A 197 1.44 18.56 0.05
C ARG A 197 1.79 19.68 1.06
N PRO A 198 1.88 20.91 0.58
CA PRO A 198 1.59 21.45 -0.76
C PRO A 198 2.76 21.38 -1.77
N ARG A 199 3.78 20.58 -1.53
CA ARG A 199 5.02 20.55 -2.34
C ARG A 199 4.86 19.82 -3.67
N LEU A 200 3.82 19.00 -3.82
CA LEU A 200 3.59 18.15 -4.98
C LEU A 200 2.21 18.42 -5.57
N ASP A 201 2.15 19.48 -6.39
CA ASP A 201 1.16 19.60 -7.45
C ASP A 201 1.57 18.71 -8.64
N ALA A 202 0.78 18.73 -9.71
CA ALA A 202 1.08 17.96 -10.91
C ALA A 202 2.47 18.25 -11.49
N ALA A 203 2.93 19.51 -11.44
CA ALA A 203 4.26 19.90 -11.91
C ALA A 203 5.37 19.32 -11.00
N GLY A 204 5.18 19.38 -9.68
CA GLY A 204 6.12 18.79 -8.71
C GLY A 204 6.22 17.27 -8.85
N VAL A 205 5.10 16.57 -9.04
CA VAL A 205 5.10 15.12 -9.29
C VAL A 205 5.80 14.78 -10.61
N ALA A 206 5.59 15.57 -11.67
CA ALA A 206 6.28 15.39 -12.95
C ALA A 206 7.82 15.50 -12.80
N LEU A 207 8.31 16.37 -11.92
CA LEU A 207 9.75 16.50 -11.65
C LEU A 207 10.34 15.25 -10.97
N LEU A 208 9.55 14.47 -10.25
CA LEU A 208 10.02 13.20 -9.66
C LEU A 208 10.47 12.20 -10.74
N ALA A 209 9.93 12.33 -11.94
CA ALA A 209 10.35 11.54 -13.08
C ALA A 209 11.85 11.71 -13.42
N ALA A 210 12.48 12.82 -13.01
CA ALA A 210 13.91 13.06 -13.20
C ALA A 210 14.81 12.28 -12.21
N PHE A 211 14.26 11.71 -11.12
CA PHE A 211 15.06 10.89 -10.21
C PHE A 211 15.43 9.56 -10.88
N GLY A 212 16.72 9.25 -10.89
CA GLY A 212 17.22 8.02 -11.50
C GLY A 212 16.82 6.74 -10.75
N GLY A 213 16.77 5.63 -11.48
CA GLY A 213 16.46 4.31 -10.95
C GLY A 213 14.95 4.02 -10.88
N LEU A 214 14.61 2.93 -10.23
CA LEU A 214 13.21 2.51 -10.05
C LEU A 214 12.60 3.26 -8.86
N GLY A 215 11.67 4.17 -9.14
CA GLY A 215 10.94 4.94 -8.16
C GLY A 215 9.50 4.47 -7.98
N GLU A 216 8.91 4.81 -6.86
CA GLU A 216 7.48 4.60 -6.60
C GLU A 216 6.85 5.87 -6.04
N ILE A 217 5.74 6.27 -6.64
CA ILE A 217 4.84 7.30 -6.14
C ILE A 217 3.63 6.60 -5.57
N GLY A 218 3.40 6.75 -4.28
CA GLY A 218 2.18 6.34 -3.60
C GLY A 218 1.18 7.48 -3.55
N ALA A 219 -0.10 7.15 -3.68
CA ALA A 219 -1.20 8.09 -3.60
C ALA A 219 -2.45 7.40 -3.06
N HIS A 220 -3.40 8.19 -2.58
CA HIS A 220 -4.66 7.70 -2.01
C HIS A 220 -5.86 8.36 -2.70
N PRO A 221 -6.03 8.20 -4.03
CA PRO A 221 -7.16 8.83 -4.72
C PRO A 221 -8.48 8.19 -4.28
N GLY A 222 -9.52 9.00 -4.12
CA GLY A 222 -10.82 8.49 -3.74
C GLY A 222 -11.89 9.56 -3.70
N TYR A 223 -13.13 9.12 -3.89
CA TYR A 223 -14.30 9.92 -3.55
C TYR A 223 -14.66 9.70 -2.09
N VAL A 224 -15.09 10.75 -1.43
CA VAL A 224 -15.50 10.67 -0.03
C VAL A 224 -16.89 10.05 0.07
N ASP A 225 -17.00 8.99 0.87
CA ASP A 225 -18.27 8.36 1.24
C ASP A 225 -18.34 8.08 2.76
N GLU A 226 -19.50 7.65 3.26
CA GLU A 226 -19.71 7.37 4.68
C GLU A 226 -18.83 6.23 5.20
N ARG A 227 -18.60 5.19 4.38
CA ARG A 227 -17.74 4.06 4.77
C ARG A 227 -16.29 4.50 4.94
N LEU A 228 -15.79 5.35 4.05
CA LEU A 228 -14.47 5.93 4.18
C LEU A 228 -14.33 6.74 5.46
N ARG A 229 -15.32 7.61 5.77
CA ARG A 229 -15.32 8.41 7.01
C ARG A 229 -15.30 7.56 8.28
N ALA A 230 -15.90 6.38 8.24
CA ALA A 230 -15.91 5.44 9.34
C ALA A 230 -14.61 4.61 9.44
N ALA A 231 -13.92 4.38 8.32
CA ALA A 231 -12.77 3.47 8.23
C ALA A 231 -11.41 4.17 8.40
N ASP A 232 -11.27 5.42 7.93
CA ASP A 232 -9.97 6.11 7.89
C ASP A 232 -10.09 7.59 8.28
N THR A 233 -8.98 8.14 8.74
CA THR A 233 -8.80 9.56 9.02
C THR A 233 -8.33 10.35 7.79
N LEU A 234 -7.79 9.68 6.76
CA LEU A 234 -7.43 10.27 5.50
C LEU A 234 -8.66 10.29 4.59
N VAL A 235 -9.33 11.43 4.52
CA VAL A 235 -10.64 11.57 3.88
C VAL A 235 -10.62 12.59 2.74
N ASP A 236 -10.50 13.86 3.06
CA ASP A 236 -10.67 14.95 2.10
C ASP A 236 -9.48 15.08 1.12
N GLU A 237 -8.28 14.69 1.57
CA GLU A 237 -7.06 14.71 0.77
C GLU A 237 -7.14 13.77 -0.45
N ARG A 238 -7.98 12.74 -0.37
CA ARG A 238 -8.15 11.75 -1.45
C ARG A 238 -8.70 12.35 -2.74
N MET A 239 -9.59 13.35 -2.63
CA MET A 239 -10.09 14.08 -3.79
C MET A 239 -8.98 14.86 -4.51
N THR A 240 -8.09 15.49 -3.75
CA THR A 240 -6.95 16.20 -4.34
C THR A 240 -5.93 15.25 -4.97
N ASP A 241 -5.71 14.05 -4.41
CA ASP A 241 -4.89 13.02 -5.06
C ASP A 241 -5.50 12.59 -6.39
N LEU A 242 -6.83 12.41 -6.43
CA LEU A 242 -7.54 12.10 -7.66
C LEU A 242 -7.34 13.18 -8.73
N GLU A 243 -7.49 14.45 -8.36
CA GLU A 243 -7.27 15.60 -9.26
C GLU A 243 -5.83 15.60 -9.79
N VAL A 244 -4.83 15.47 -8.92
CA VAL A 244 -3.42 15.43 -9.32
C VAL A 244 -3.14 14.27 -10.28
N LEU A 245 -3.62 13.06 -9.96
CA LEU A 245 -3.33 11.86 -10.75
C LEU A 245 -4.04 11.84 -12.11
N THR A 246 -5.11 12.60 -12.26
CA THR A 246 -5.86 12.74 -13.53
C THR A 246 -5.48 13.99 -14.32
N ASP A 247 -4.54 14.83 -13.83
CA ASP A 247 -4.09 16.04 -14.49
C ASP A 247 -3.44 15.71 -15.85
N PRO A 248 -3.86 16.37 -16.94
CA PRO A 248 -3.25 16.18 -18.26
C PRO A 248 -1.75 16.46 -18.32
N LEU A 249 -1.23 17.33 -17.44
CA LEU A 249 0.21 17.60 -17.33
C LEU A 249 0.98 16.34 -16.91
N LEU A 250 0.50 15.61 -15.92
CA LEU A 250 1.12 14.35 -15.51
C LEU A 250 1.08 13.30 -16.61
N ARG A 251 -0.04 13.16 -17.31
CA ARG A 251 -0.16 12.24 -18.44
C ARG A 251 0.87 12.54 -19.53
N THR A 252 1.08 13.82 -19.81
CA THR A 252 2.08 14.26 -20.79
C THR A 252 3.51 14.00 -20.30
N ALA A 253 3.79 14.31 -19.03
CA ALA A 253 5.11 14.18 -18.45
C ALA A 253 5.56 12.71 -18.29
N PHE A 254 4.63 11.79 -17.96
CA PHE A 254 4.94 10.37 -17.78
C PHE A 254 4.80 9.56 -19.07
N GLY A 255 4.15 10.12 -20.10
CA GLY A 255 3.92 9.43 -21.36
C GLY A 255 3.14 8.12 -21.17
N THR A 256 3.23 7.21 -22.14
CA THR A 256 2.68 5.85 -22.07
C THR A 256 3.54 4.90 -21.24
N GLU A 257 4.65 5.38 -20.68
CA GLU A 257 5.67 4.59 -19.97
C GLU A 257 5.51 4.53 -18.46
N ALA A 258 4.34 4.91 -17.89
CA ALA A 258 4.02 4.59 -16.51
C ALA A 258 4.12 3.06 -16.36
N VAL A 259 5.22 2.62 -15.78
CA VAL A 259 5.63 1.21 -15.81
C VAL A 259 4.69 0.44 -14.91
N ARG A 260 4.10 -0.61 -15.47
CA ARG A 260 3.49 -1.71 -14.71
C ARG A 260 4.53 -2.25 -13.74
N TRP A 261 4.10 -2.84 -12.64
CA TRP A 261 4.92 -3.70 -11.80
C TRP A 261 5.55 -4.81 -12.65
N ARG A 262 6.37 -4.47 -13.62
CA ARG A 262 7.11 -5.47 -14.34
C ARG A 262 8.17 -5.99 -13.42
N VAL A 263 7.77 -7.00 -12.73
CA VAL A 263 8.68 -7.92 -12.10
C VAL A 263 9.47 -8.57 -13.23
N PRO A 264 10.82 -8.41 -13.22
CA PRO A 264 11.65 -9.12 -14.17
C PRO A 264 11.51 -10.63 -14.01
#